data_bd2220d4f8e95dda6a015f673d5e95de
#
_entry.id   bd2220d4f8e95dda6a015f673d5e95de
#
_cell.length_a   1.000
_cell.length_b   1.000
_cell.length_c   1.000
_cell.angle_alpha   90.00
_cell.angle_beta   90.00
_cell.angle_gamma   90.00
#
_symmetry.space_group_name_H-M   'P 1'
#
loop_
_entity.id
_entity.type
_entity.pdbx_description
1 polymer ?
#
loop_
_entity_poly.entity_id
_entity_poly.type
_entity_poly.pdbx_seq_one_letter_code
_entity_poly.pdbx_strand_id
1 'polypeptide(L)'
;MTNMTDMRDMTTATSRRWVALDFLRGVMLLMMMVDHAFFMGFTQWTLAKEWLYGFFGYVTAAEGFYFLSGLVCALVFYRGFLPGAVVPTARLWRRVRTIWCWHLVTVVAAYLCVILYATDRDATLIANPYLSRFLEHPLGVLMLAPIFLARPPFLDILPLYVHYLAAAPLLLRWFATGRAWLVWLVTGLLWGVGQFGAWNALFESLRKTWPDLAVDGGYFDPCSWLLPFVLGLTVGCHWQRSGLTTIRAYGAVLFPASVLACVFFWAHRHGLIVGVPPFFPPLIDVGRLGPIRVVNLLGAITVLGFLIAWFPRAFAWGPIAFLGRHSLHVFVYQVVLLFAAIPVWVWTQHLPPGDPRGLALLGVTLLSLWIPAWLHHRMGQ
;
A
#
# COMPACT_ATOMS: atom_id res chain seq x y z
N MET A 1 -5.65 39.67 18.61
CA MET A 1 -6.37 38.78 19.53
C MET A 1 -7.05 37.72 18.70
N THR A 2 -6.39 36.58 18.45
CA THR A 2 -6.94 35.42 17.76
C THR A 2 -7.93 34.74 18.71
N ASN A 3 -9.18 34.66 18.32
CA ASN A 3 -10.28 34.20 19.13
C ASN A 3 -10.05 32.73 19.60
N MET A 4 -10.20 32.47 20.90
CA MET A 4 -10.07 31.11 21.49
C MET A 4 -11.06 30.10 20.89
N THR A 5 -12.13 30.58 20.27
CA THR A 5 -13.07 29.75 19.46
C THR A 5 -12.42 29.19 18.18
N ASP A 6 -11.62 30.00 17.47
CA ASP A 6 -10.90 29.54 16.27
C ASP A 6 -9.84 28.48 16.57
N MET A 7 -9.18 28.57 17.73
CA MET A 7 -8.23 27.55 18.16
C MET A 7 -8.90 26.24 18.55
N ARG A 8 -10.09 26.26 19.17
CA ARG A 8 -10.87 25.05 19.48
C ARG A 8 -11.41 24.39 18.21
N ASP A 9 -11.87 25.16 17.23
CA ASP A 9 -12.34 24.63 15.95
C ASP A 9 -11.19 24.06 15.11
N MET A 10 -10.00 24.66 15.17
CA MET A 10 -8.80 24.10 14.52
C MET A 10 -8.34 22.78 15.17
N THR A 11 -8.39 22.65 16.51
CA THR A 11 -8.03 21.41 17.20
C THR A 11 -9.04 20.29 16.95
N THR A 12 -10.33 20.59 16.93
CA THR A 12 -11.39 19.62 16.59
C THR A 12 -11.36 19.21 15.11
N ALA A 13 -11.07 20.15 14.22
CA ALA A 13 -10.94 19.86 12.79
C ALA A 13 -9.70 19.01 12.48
N THR A 14 -8.56 19.25 13.13
CA THR A 14 -7.35 18.43 12.99
C THR A 14 -7.56 17.02 13.55
N SER A 15 -8.20 16.87 14.72
CA SER A 15 -8.46 15.54 15.30
C SER A 15 -9.39 14.67 14.42
N ARG A 16 -10.45 15.27 13.86
CA ARG A 16 -11.37 14.57 12.94
C ARG A 16 -10.70 14.12 11.65
N ARG A 17 -9.68 14.83 11.18
CA ARG A 17 -8.95 14.48 9.95
C ARG A 17 -7.98 13.34 10.12
N TRP A 18 -7.31 13.24 11.25
CA TRP A 18 -6.49 12.08 11.57
C TRP A 18 -7.34 10.80 11.62
N VAL A 19 -8.56 10.87 12.14
CA VAL A 19 -9.51 9.75 12.14
C VAL A 19 -9.87 9.32 10.72
N ALA A 20 -10.07 10.26 9.79
CA ALA A 20 -10.34 9.92 8.38
C ALA A 20 -9.14 9.25 7.70
N LEU A 21 -7.91 9.69 7.98
CA LEU A 21 -6.71 9.03 7.45
C LEU A 21 -6.53 7.63 8.03
N ASP A 22 -6.80 7.45 9.31
CA ASP A 22 -6.80 6.14 9.95
C ASP A 22 -7.90 5.25 9.36
N PHE A 23 -9.09 5.79 9.12
CA PHE A 23 -10.17 5.07 8.46
C PHE A 23 -9.76 4.61 7.06
N LEU A 24 -9.20 5.48 6.22
CA LEU A 24 -8.72 5.11 4.89
C LEU A 24 -7.65 4.01 4.94
N ARG A 25 -6.71 4.09 5.88
CA ARG A 25 -5.72 3.02 6.08
C ARG A 25 -6.37 1.70 6.46
N GLY A 26 -7.38 1.74 7.33
CA GLY A 26 -8.15 0.56 7.70
C GLY A 26 -8.87 -0.06 6.50
N VAL A 27 -9.50 0.77 5.65
CA VAL A 27 -10.12 0.31 4.39
C VAL A 27 -9.08 -0.32 3.47
N MET A 28 -7.89 0.31 3.28
CA MET A 28 -6.83 -0.26 2.44
C MET A 28 -6.35 -1.62 2.97
N LEU A 29 -6.25 -1.81 4.28
CA LEU A 29 -5.88 -3.11 4.87
C LEU A 29 -6.94 -4.19 4.61
N LEU A 30 -8.22 -3.86 4.74
CA LEU A 30 -9.31 -4.79 4.43
C LEU A 30 -9.29 -5.18 2.94
N MET A 31 -9.16 -4.19 2.05
CA MET A 31 -9.06 -4.45 0.61
C MET A 31 -7.83 -5.29 0.27
N MET A 32 -6.68 -4.98 0.86
CA MET A 32 -5.44 -5.72 0.65
C MET A 32 -5.57 -7.18 1.11
N MET A 33 -6.25 -7.44 2.23
CA MET A 33 -6.51 -8.81 2.67
C MET A 33 -7.41 -9.56 1.68
N VAL A 34 -8.43 -8.91 1.13
CA VAL A 34 -9.30 -9.49 0.10
C VAL A 34 -8.50 -9.81 -1.16
N ASP A 35 -7.69 -8.85 -1.65
CA ASP A 35 -6.84 -9.03 -2.84
C ASP A 35 -5.87 -10.20 -2.67
N HIS A 36 -5.20 -10.30 -1.51
CA HIS A 36 -4.27 -11.37 -1.22
C HIS A 36 -4.96 -12.74 -1.10
N ALA A 37 -6.14 -12.79 -0.47
CA ALA A 37 -6.93 -14.01 -0.37
C ALA A 37 -7.33 -14.52 -1.77
N PHE A 38 -7.76 -13.64 -2.66
CA PHE A 38 -8.06 -14.02 -4.05
C PHE A 38 -6.81 -14.46 -4.81
N PHE A 39 -5.67 -13.81 -4.59
CA PHE A 39 -4.42 -14.20 -5.22
C PHE A 39 -3.96 -15.60 -4.78
N MET A 40 -4.20 -15.96 -3.54
CA MET A 40 -3.95 -17.31 -3.01
C MET A 40 -4.95 -18.36 -3.50
N GLY A 41 -5.89 -18.00 -4.37
CA GLY A 41 -6.91 -18.91 -4.91
C GLY A 41 -8.04 -19.22 -3.94
N PHE A 42 -8.18 -18.41 -2.88
CA PHE A 42 -9.09 -18.63 -1.77
C PHE A 42 -10.57 -18.70 -2.13
N THR A 43 -11.00 -17.99 -3.17
CA THR A 43 -12.38 -18.09 -3.63
C THR A 43 -12.45 -18.15 -5.14
N GLN A 44 -13.18 -19.10 -5.66
CA GLN A 44 -13.58 -19.13 -7.06
C GLN A 44 -14.80 -18.21 -7.32
N TRP A 45 -15.07 -17.26 -6.45
CA TRP A 45 -16.09 -16.26 -6.62
C TRP A 45 -15.61 -15.19 -7.60
N THR A 46 -15.69 -15.52 -8.88
CA THR A 46 -15.25 -14.64 -9.98
C THR A 46 -15.89 -13.27 -9.90
N LEU A 47 -17.22 -13.18 -9.63
CA LEU A 47 -17.91 -11.91 -9.50
C LEU A 47 -17.39 -11.08 -8.33
N ALA A 48 -17.23 -11.65 -7.14
CA ALA A 48 -16.71 -10.91 -5.98
C ALA A 48 -15.26 -10.47 -6.21
N LYS A 49 -14.42 -11.34 -6.82
CA LYS A 49 -13.05 -11.00 -7.19
C LYS A 49 -13.01 -9.81 -8.14
N GLU A 50 -13.78 -9.85 -9.22
CA GLU A 50 -13.78 -8.79 -10.22
C GLU A 50 -14.25 -7.45 -9.64
N TRP A 51 -15.34 -7.46 -8.86
CA TRP A 51 -15.88 -6.23 -8.28
C TRP A 51 -15.05 -5.66 -7.14
N LEU A 52 -14.52 -6.48 -6.25
CA LEU A 52 -13.71 -6.01 -5.12
C LEU A 52 -12.30 -5.59 -5.55
N TYR A 53 -11.63 -6.38 -6.39
CA TYR A 53 -10.31 -6.05 -6.91
C TYR A 53 -10.31 -4.82 -7.83
N GLY A 54 -11.37 -4.63 -8.59
CA GLY A 54 -11.56 -3.51 -9.51
C GLY A 54 -12.38 -2.35 -8.93
N PHE A 55 -12.63 -2.31 -7.61
CA PHE A 55 -13.55 -1.34 -7.01
C PHE A 55 -13.23 0.13 -7.33
N PHE A 56 -11.95 0.47 -7.43
CA PHE A 56 -11.50 1.81 -7.83
C PHE A 56 -11.02 1.88 -9.30
N GLY A 57 -11.47 0.97 -10.15
CA GLY A 57 -10.99 0.84 -11.52
C GLY A 57 -9.63 0.15 -11.58
N TYR A 58 -8.60 0.83 -12.04
CA TYR A 58 -7.24 0.30 -12.14
C TYR A 58 -6.39 0.51 -10.89
N VAL A 59 -6.85 1.27 -9.91
CA VAL A 59 -6.15 1.50 -8.63
C VAL A 59 -6.46 0.38 -7.64
N THR A 60 -5.45 -0.08 -6.92
CA THR A 60 -5.56 -1.07 -5.84
C THR A 60 -5.30 -0.43 -4.47
N ALA A 61 -5.42 -1.23 -3.41
CA ALA A 61 -5.12 -0.79 -2.06
C ALA A 61 -3.66 -0.34 -1.88
N ALA A 62 -2.73 -0.90 -2.66
CA ALA A 62 -1.30 -0.59 -2.52
C ALA A 62 -0.97 0.86 -2.87
N GLU A 63 -1.50 1.40 -3.99
CA GLU A 63 -1.29 2.81 -4.36
C GLU A 63 -1.83 3.76 -3.29
N GLY A 64 -3.04 3.46 -2.78
CA GLY A 64 -3.65 4.22 -1.69
C GLY A 64 -2.81 4.18 -0.41
N PHE A 65 -2.25 3.02 -0.07
CA PHE A 65 -1.42 2.85 1.11
C PHE A 65 -0.11 3.66 1.02
N TYR A 66 0.58 3.64 -0.13
CA TYR A 66 1.80 4.45 -0.33
C TYR A 66 1.49 5.94 -0.34
N PHE A 67 0.40 6.36 -0.98
CA PHE A 67 -0.04 7.75 -0.96
C PHE A 67 -0.31 8.23 0.48
N LEU A 68 -1.09 7.47 1.26
CA LEU A 68 -1.37 7.81 2.67
C LEU A 68 -0.11 7.80 3.53
N SER A 69 0.85 6.92 3.23
CA SER A 69 2.13 6.87 3.92
C SER A 69 2.97 8.14 3.68
N GLY A 70 3.04 8.62 2.45
CA GLY A 70 3.68 9.88 2.09
C GLY A 70 2.97 11.09 2.71
N LEU A 71 1.65 11.13 2.62
CA LEU A 71 0.82 12.19 3.21
C LEU A 71 1.08 12.33 4.73
N VAL A 72 1.00 11.22 5.46
CA VAL A 72 1.25 11.24 6.91
C VAL A 72 2.70 11.53 7.23
N CYS A 73 3.66 11.05 6.43
CA CYS A 73 5.07 11.41 6.59
C CYS A 73 5.25 12.94 6.53
N ALA A 74 4.66 13.61 5.54
CA ALA A 74 4.71 15.07 5.46
C ALA A 74 4.01 15.75 6.64
N LEU A 75 2.80 15.30 6.99
CA LEU A 75 2.04 15.88 8.10
C LEU A 75 2.80 15.80 9.45
N VAL A 76 3.56 14.73 9.66
CA VAL A 76 4.32 14.50 10.90
C VAL A 76 5.66 15.22 10.92
N PHE A 77 6.38 15.23 9.78
CA PHE A 77 7.80 15.59 9.77
C PHE A 77 8.13 16.90 9.05
N TYR A 78 7.30 17.37 8.10
CA TYR A 78 7.64 18.49 7.22
C TYR A 78 8.01 19.77 7.97
N ARG A 79 7.26 20.13 9.02
CA ARG A 79 7.53 21.36 9.81
C ARG A 79 8.92 21.39 10.43
N GLY A 80 9.47 20.22 10.77
CA GLY A 80 10.83 20.11 11.30
C GLY A 80 11.94 20.37 10.28
N PHE A 81 11.62 20.46 8.97
CA PHE A 81 12.58 20.79 7.92
C PHE A 81 12.50 22.26 7.47
N LEU A 82 11.56 23.04 8.02
CA LEU A 82 11.49 24.47 7.73
C LEU A 82 12.68 25.22 8.34
N PRO A 83 13.07 26.38 7.76
CA PRO A 83 14.17 27.18 8.29
C PRO A 83 13.99 27.52 9.77
N GLY A 84 15.02 27.30 10.58
CA GLY A 84 15.00 27.55 12.02
C GLY A 84 14.38 26.42 12.88
N ALA A 85 13.83 25.36 12.27
CA ALA A 85 13.29 24.22 13.02
C ALA A 85 14.36 23.17 13.32
N VAL A 86 14.11 22.37 14.37
CA VAL A 86 14.95 21.20 14.70
C VAL A 86 14.52 20.01 13.84
N VAL A 87 15.45 19.51 13.03
CA VAL A 87 15.17 18.40 12.12
C VAL A 87 14.94 17.10 12.91
N PRO A 88 13.77 16.43 12.78
CA PRO A 88 13.40 15.27 13.58
C PRO A 88 13.98 13.96 13.04
N THR A 89 15.24 13.96 12.62
CA THR A 89 15.90 12.81 11.97
C THR A 89 15.89 11.56 12.84
N ALA A 90 16.20 11.67 14.13
CA ALA A 90 16.22 10.53 15.05
C ALA A 90 14.84 9.83 15.15
N ARG A 91 13.74 10.61 15.16
CA ARG A 91 12.37 10.07 15.19
C ARG A 91 12.04 9.35 13.87
N LEU A 92 12.46 9.92 12.75
CA LEU A 92 12.26 9.33 11.43
C LEU A 92 13.03 8.02 11.28
N TRP A 93 14.33 8.01 11.64
CA TRP A 93 15.15 6.80 11.59
C TRP A 93 14.68 5.70 12.57
N ARG A 94 14.14 6.09 13.72
CA ARG A 94 13.48 5.13 14.62
C ARG A 94 12.30 4.46 13.90
N ARG A 95 11.51 5.22 13.15
CA ARG A 95 10.39 4.66 12.37
C ARG A 95 10.87 3.72 11.27
N VAL A 96 11.92 4.10 10.51
CA VAL A 96 12.57 3.25 9.50
C VAL A 96 12.99 1.92 10.12
N ARG A 97 13.74 1.99 11.24
CA ARG A 97 14.20 0.78 11.95
C ARG A 97 13.04 -0.09 12.44
N THR A 98 11.99 0.51 12.99
CA THR A 98 10.80 -0.23 13.43
C THR A 98 10.17 -1.02 12.29
N ILE A 99 9.99 -0.41 11.11
CA ILE A 99 9.39 -1.07 9.95
C ILE A 99 10.31 -2.15 9.41
N TRP A 100 11.62 -1.90 9.36
CA TRP A 100 12.62 -2.88 8.97
C TRP A 100 12.63 -4.11 9.90
N CYS A 101 12.60 -3.89 11.23
CA CYS A 101 12.50 -5.01 12.18
C CYS A 101 11.22 -5.83 11.96
N TRP A 102 10.07 -5.17 11.77
CA TRP A 102 8.82 -5.87 11.50
C TRP A 102 8.82 -6.61 10.17
N HIS A 103 9.50 -6.09 9.15
CA HIS A 103 9.75 -6.81 7.90
C HIS A 103 10.48 -8.13 8.17
N LEU A 104 11.58 -8.10 8.93
CA LEU A 104 12.34 -9.31 9.28
C LEU A 104 11.50 -10.31 10.08
N VAL A 105 10.75 -9.84 11.08
CA VAL A 105 9.83 -10.68 11.84
C VAL A 105 8.82 -11.35 10.90
N THR A 106 8.29 -10.62 9.94
CA THR A 106 7.31 -11.15 8.98
C THR A 106 7.93 -12.20 8.06
N VAL A 107 9.17 -11.95 7.55
CA VAL A 107 9.91 -12.93 6.73
C VAL A 107 10.15 -14.23 7.51
N VAL A 108 10.67 -14.11 8.74
CA VAL A 108 10.94 -15.30 9.56
C VAL A 108 9.66 -16.07 9.90
N ALA A 109 8.58 -15.37 10.28
CA ALA A 109 7.30 -16.00 10.58
C ALA A 109 6.70 -16.70 9.36
N ALA A 110 6.72 -16.04 8.19
CA ALA A 110 6.28 -16.64 6.93
C ALA A 110 7.11 -17.89 6.58
N TYR A 111 8.42 -17.80 6.74
CA TYR A 111 9.34 -18.94 6.53
C TYR A 111 9.03 -20.13 7.43
N LEU A 112 8.82 -19.89 8.72
CA LEU A 112 8.43 -20.95 9.66
C LEU A 112 7.11 -21.60 9.27
N CYS A 113 6.11 -20.82 8.84
CA CYS A 113 4.84 -21.37 8.33
C CYS A 113 5.09 -22.27 7.11
N VAL A 114 5.89 -21.83 6.15
CA VAL A 114 6.19 -22.62 4.94
C VAL A 114 6.91 -23.92 5.26
N ILE A 115 7.87 -23.92 6.20
CA ILE A 115 8.56 -25.14 6.65
C ILE A 115 7.58 -26.14 7.29
N LEU A 116 6.65 -25.66 8.11
CA LEU A 116 5.66 -26.53 8.77
C LEU A 116 4.80 -27.29 7.76
N TYR A 117 4.59 -26.72 6.57
CA TYR A 117 3.81 -27.33 5.49
C TYR A 117 4.64 -27.93 4.37
N ALA A 118 5.98 -27.88 4.47
CA ALA A 118 6.89 -28.41 3.44
C ALA A 118 6.82 -29.93 3.25
N THR A 119 6.13 -30.67 4.15
CA THR A 119 5.83 -32.10 3.98
C THR A 119 4.92 -32.37 2.78
N ASP A 120 4.14 -31.40 2.35
CA ASP A 120 3.35 -31.43 1.11
C ASP A 120 3.80 -30.29 0.18
N ARG A 121 5.02 -30.44 -0.33
CA ARG A 121 5.69 -29.45 -1.17
C ARG A 121 4.92 -29.17 -2.46
N ASP A 122 4.37 -30.20 -3.07
CA ASP A 122 3.67 -30.10 -4.34
C ASP A 122 2.35 -29.34 -4.18
N ALA A 123 1.58 -29.62 -3.13
CA ALA A 123 0.36 -28.89 -2.83
C ALA A 123 0.62 -27.41 -2.55
N THR A 124 1.70 -27.09 -1.83
CA THR A 124 2.10 -25.71 -1.53
C THR A 124 2.51 -24.95 -2.79
N LEU A 125 3.24 -25.60 -3.71
CA LEU A 125 3.65 -25.01 -4.98
C LEU A 125 2.48 -24.84 -5.96
N ILE A 126 1.54 -25.80 -5.97
CA ILE A 126 0.29 -25.69 -6.76
C ILE A 126 -0.55 -24.52 -6.26
N ALA A 127 -0.60 -24.33 -4.92
CA ALA A 127 -1.33 -23.20 -4.33
C ALA A 127 -0.71 -21.85 -4.70
N ASN A 128 0.61 -21.76 -4.73
CA ASN A 128 1.31 -20.53 -5.08
C ASN A 128 2.70 -20.78 -5.68
N PRO A 129 2.82 -20.75 -7.03
CA PRO A 129 4.10 -20.98 -7.72
C PRO A 129 5.20 -19.96 -7.33
N TYR A 130 4.82 -18.77 -6.84
CA TYR A 130 5.79 -17.75 -6.41
C TYR A 130 6.52 -18.12 -5.10
N LEU A 131 6.08 -19.18 -4.41
CA LEU A 131 6.76 -19.71 -3.23
C LEU A 131 7.92 -20.66 -3.57
N SER A 132 8.10 -21.05 -4.83
CA SER A 132 9.13 -22.02 -5.25
C SER A 132 10.51 -21.66 -4.73
N ARG A 133 10.95 -20.41 -4.91
CA ARG A 133 12.26 -19.93 -4.42
C ARG A 133 12.40 -19.93 -2.91
N PHE A 134 11.31 -19.66 -2.23
CA PHE A 134 11.27 -19.71 -0.76
C PHE A 134 11.53 -21.13 -0.26
N LEU A 135 11.02 -22.13 -0.99
CA LEU A 135 11.21 -23.55 -0.67
C LEU A 135 12.56 -24.11 -1.16
N GLU A 136 13.01 -23.64 -2.34
CA GLU A 136 14.27 -24.12 -2.96
C GLU A 136 15.51 -23.55 -2.27
N HIS A 137 15.48 -22.27 -1.88
CA HIS A 137 16.64 -21.55 -1.32
C HIS A 137 16.30 -20.81 -0.01
N PRO A 138 15.79 -21.50 1.01
CA PRO A 138 15.28 -20.87 2.24
C PRO A 138 16.33 -20.03 2.99
N LEU A 139 17.57 -20.53 3.10
CA LEU A 139 18.65 -19.79 3.73
C LEU A 139 19.04 -18.56 2.92
N GLY A 140 19.02 -18.65 1.59
CA GLY A 140 19.28 -17.53 0.70
C GLY A 140 18.26 -16.40 0.92
N VAL A 141 16.97 -16.74 1.02
CA VAL A 141 15.92 -15.76 1.34
C VAL A 141 16.18 -15.09 2.69
N LEU A 142 16.47 -15.86 3.74
CA LEU A 142 16.74 -15.30 5.06
C LEU A 142 17.97 -14.40 5.10
N MET A 143 19.02 -14.72 4.33
CA MET A 143 20.24 -13.90 4.24
C MET A 143 20.03 -12.61 3.43
N LEU A 144 19.25 -12.68 2.35
CA LEU A 144 19.07 -11.56 1.42
C LEU A 144 17.90 -10.63 1.76
N ALA A 145 16.88 -11.12 2.52
CA ALA A 145 15.75 -10.31 2.92
C ALA A 145 16.14 -9.07 3.77
N PRO A 146 17.09 -9.12 4.70
CA PRO A 146 17.51 -7.94 5.47
C PRO A 146 18.04 -6.79 4.63
N ILE A 147 18.63 -7.09 3.47
CA ILE A 147 19.18 -6.11 2.52
C ILE A 147 18.28 -5.91 1.30
N PHE A 148 17.05 -6.45 1.35
CA PHE A 148 16.02 -6.30 0.34
C PHE A 148 16.35 -6.87 -1.04
N LEU A 149 17.30 -7.78 -1.13
CA LEU A 149 17.64 -8.53 -2.36
C LEU A 149 16.79 -9.80 -2.54
N ALA A 150 16.06 -10.21 -1.51
CA ALA A 150 14.99 -11.21 -1.62
C ALA A 150 13.70 -10.63 -1.05
N ARG A 151 12.70 -10.50 -1.91
CA ARG A 151 11.37 -9.97 -1.56
C ARG A 151 10.31 -11.01 -1.92
N PRO A 152 10.04 -11.97 -1.02
CA PRO A 152 9.01 -12.97 -1.25
C PRO A 152 7.63 -12.33 -1.48
N PRO A 153 6.72 -13.05 -2.14
CA PRO A 153 5.36 -12.55 -2.39
C PRO A 153 4.68 -12.02 -1.13
N PHE A 154 3.91 -10.94 -1.27
CA PHE A 154 3.22 -10.21 -0.19
C PHE A 154 4.16 -9.48 0.80
N LEU A 155 5.47 -9.66 0.71
CA LEU A 155 6.47 -9.04 1.58
C LEU A 155 7.14 -7.81 0.94
N ASP A 156 6.68 -7.36 -0.22
CA ASP A 156 7.27 -6.28 -1.02
C ASP A 156 7.00 -4.89 -0.44
N ILE A 157 5.86 -4.71 0.23
CA ILE A 157 5.37 -3.39 0.65
C ILE A 157 6.26 -2.78 1.73
N LEU A 158 6.67 -3.55 2.74
CA LEU A 158 7.50 -3.04 3.84
C LEU A 158 8.91 -2.62 3.37
N PRO A 159 9.65 -3.40 2.54
CA PRO A 159 10.90 -2.98 1.94
C PRO A 159 10.84 -1.64 1.23
N LEU A 160 9.87 -1.48 0.33
CA LEU A 160 9.68 -0.23 -0.41
C LEU A 160 9.38 0.94 0.53
N TYR A 161 8.54 0.71 1.54
CA TYR A 161 8.23 1.74 2.53
C TYR A 161 9.47 2.14 3.35
N VAL A 162 10.35 1.20 3.68
CA VAL A 162 11.65 1.48 4.33
C VAL A 162 12.49 2.40 3.44
N HIS A 163 12.63 2.09 2.14
CA HIS A 163 13.40 2.90 1.19
C HIS A 163 12.85 4.32 1.07
N TYR A 164 11.53 4.45 0.91
CA TYR A 164 10.91 5.77 0.72
C TYR A 164 10.96 6.61 1.99
N LEU A 165 10.80 5.98 3.14
CA LEU A 165 10.91 6.69 4.41
C LEU A 165 12.38 7.08 4.71
N ALA A 166 13.36 6.25 4.31
CA ALA A 166 14.78 6.60 4.39
C ALA A 166 15.16 7.77 3.47
N ALA A 167 14.53 7.88 2.29
CA ALA A 167 14.70 9.00 1.37
C ALA A 167 13.93 10.27 1.81
N ALA A 168 12.92 10.13 2.68
CA ALA A 168 12.04 11.23 3.08
C ALA A 168 12.77 12.48 3.63
N PRO A 169 13.86 12.40 4.42
CA PRO A 169 14.58 13.59 4.86
C PRO A 169 15.07 14.47 3.72
N LEU A 170 15.61 13.87 2.67
CA LEU A 170 16.07 14.59 1.47
C LEU A 170 14.89 15.22 0.73
N LEU A 171 13.85 14.45 0.48
CA LEU A 171 12.65 14.91 -0.22
C LEU A 171 11.96 16.05 0.55
N LEU A 172 11.78 15.92 1.86
CA LEU A 172 11.18 16.96 2.71
C LEU A 172 12.03 18.22 2.77
N ARG A 173 13.37 18.07 2.78
CA ARG A 173 14.28 19.22 2.70
C ARG A 173 14.14 19.97 1.38
N TRP A 174 14.04 19.26 0.25
CA TRP A 174 13.81 19.91 -1.04
C TRP A 174 12.46 20.63 -1.10
N PHE A 175 11.41 20.05 -0.56
CA PHE A 175 10.13 20.74 -0.40
C PHE A 175 10.27 21.99 0.48
N ALA A 176 10.94 21.88 1.63
CA ALA A 176 11.10 23.00 2.59
C ALA A 176 11.91 24.18 2.03
N THR A 177 12.90 23.89 1.19
CA THR A 177 13.78 24.91 0.57
C THR A 177 13.26 25.44 -0.78
N GLY A 178 12.00 25.15 -1.15
CA GLY A 178 11.40 25.62 -2.42
C GLY A 178 11.86 24.84 -3.66
N ARG A 179 12.60 23.77 -3.50
CA ARG A 179 13.12 22.93 -4.59
C ARG A 179 12.19 21.73 -4.91
N ALA A 180 10.89 21.92 -4.79
CA ALA A 180 9.89 20.90 -5.10
C ALA A 180 10.02 20.33 -6.52
N TRP A 181 10.49 21.15 -7.47
CA TRP A 181 10.76 20.75 -8.84
C TRP A 181 11.79 19.60 -8.95
N LEU A 182 12.83 19.59 -8.06
CA LEU A 182 13.80 18.49 -8.02
C LEU A 182 13.15 17.17 -7.60
N VAL A 183 12.24 17.23 -6.62
CA VAL A 183 11.49 16.03 -6.18
C VAL A 183 10.73 15.44 -7.36
N TRP A 184 10.01 16.28 -8.11
CA TRP A 184 9.22 15.85 -9.25
C TRP A 184 10.07 15.40 -10.43
N LEU A 185 11.20 16.08 -10.71
CA LEU A 185 12.14 15.68 -11.74
C LEU A 185 12.71 14.28 -11.46
N VAL A 186 13.24 14.07 -10.24
CA VAL A 186 13.82 12.78 -9.85
C VAL A 186 12.76 11.69 -9.86
N THR A 187 11.58 11.95 -9.30
CA THR A 187 10.47 10.97 -9.27
C THR A 187 9.98 10.63 -10.67
N GLY A 188 9.86 11.63 -11.56
CA GLY A 188 9.43 11.42 -12.94
C GLY A 188 10.46 10.62 -13.74
N LEU A 189 11.76 10.90 -13.56
CA LEU A 189 12.84 10.14 -14.20
C LEU A 189 12.86 8.69 -13.71
N LEU A 190 12.76 8.47 -12.40
CA LEU A 190 12.71 7.12 -11.83
C LEU A 190 11.47 6.35 -12.31
N TRP A 191 10.30 6.99 -12.30
CA TRP A 191 9.08 6.39 -12.83
C TRP A 191 9.23 6.03 -14.31
N GLY A 192 9.82 6.93 -15.12
CA GLY A 192 10.12 6.68 -16.53
C GLY A 192 11.04 5.47 -16.72
N VAL A 193 12.13 5.39 -15.96
CA VAL A 193 13.06 4.23 -15.98
C VAL A 193 12.32 2.93 -15.63
N GLY A 194 11.44 2.96 -14.63
CA GLY A 194 10.63 1.80 -14.26
C GLY A 194 9.71 1.31 -15.37
N GLN A 195 9.17 2.23 -16.23
CA GLN A 195 8.33 1.82 -17.37
C GLN A 195 9.06 0.93 -18.36
N PHE A 196 10.38 1.08 -18.50
CA PHE A 196 11.21 0.23 -19.35
C PHE A 196 11.60 -1.11 -18.71
N GLY A 197 11.17 -1.36 -17.44
CA GLY A 197 11.44 -2.61 -16.74
C GLY A 197 12.89 -2.81 -16.32
N ALA A 198 13.64 -1.73 -16.14
CA ALA A 198 15.06 -1.75 -15.76
C ALA A 198 15.31 -2.54 -14.46
N TRP A 199 14.38 -2.43 -13.48
CA TRP A 199 14.46 -3.19 -12.25
C TRP A 199 14.36 -4.71 -12.48
N ASN A 200 13.38 -5.13 -13.26
CA ASN A 200 13.20 -6.55 -13.59
C ASN A 200 14.40 -7.09 -14.38
N ALA A 201 14.92 -6.32 -15.34
CA ALA A 201 16.11 -6.68 -16.11
C ALA A 201 17.35 -6.84 -15.23
N LEU A 202 17.54 -5.93 -14.26
CA LEU A 202 18.63 -6.04 -13.27
C LEU A 202 18.52 -7.34 -12.48
N PHE A 203 17.36 -7.63 -11.89
CA PHE A 203 17.19 -8.83 -11.08
C PHE A 203 17.24 -10.13 -11.91
N GLU A 204 16.82 -10.09 -13.16
CA GLU A 204 16.99 -11.19 -14.08
C GLU A 204 18.48 -11.47 -14.40
N SER A 205 19.26 -10.41 -14.56
CA SER A 205 20.72 -10.52 -14.73
C SER A 205 21.40 -11.08 -13.47
N LEU A 206 21.02 -10.58 -12.28
CA LEU A 206 21.55 -11.08 -11.01
C LEU A 206 21.22 -12.57 -10.82
N ARG A 207 20.01 -13.01 -11.18
CA ARG A 207 19.60 -14.42 -11.11
C ARG A 207 20.41 -15.32 -12.03
N LYS A 208 20.74 -14.85 -13.23
CA LYS A 208 21.58 -15.61 -14.17
C LYS A 208 23.01 -15.72 -13.66
N THR A 209 23.51 -14.66 -13.00
CA THR A 209 24.87 -14.63 -12.47
C THR A 209 25.03 -15.48 -11.20
N TRP A 210 23.99 -15.49 -10.34
CA TRP A 210 23.97 -16.23 -9.07
C TRP A 210 22.71 -17.08 -8.92
N PRO A 211 22.60 -18.19 -9.68
CA PRO A 211 21.40 -19.03 -9.72
C PRO A 211 21.06 -19.66 -8.36
N ASP A 212 22.07 -19.95 -7.56
CA ASP A 212 21.93 -20.58 -6.23
C ASP A 212 21.53 -19.60 -5.14
N LEU A 213 21.53 -18.30 -5.45
CA LEU A 213 21.04 -17.28 -4.52
C LEU A 213 19.57 -16.97 -4.79
N ALA A 214 18.79 -16.84 -3.72
CA ALA A 214 17.37 -16.52 -3.77
C ALA A 214 17.13 -15.02 -4.10
N VAL A 215 17.81 -14.50 -5.12
CA VAL A 215 17.69 -13.09 -5.50
C VAL A 215 16.31 -12.83 -6.10
N ASP A 216 15.53 -11.93 -5.49
CA ASP A 216 14.21 -11.55 -5.95
C ASP A 216 13.94 -10.05 -5.78
N GLY A 217 13.66 -9.38 -6.90
CA GLY A 217 13.34 -7.96 -6.94
C GLY A 217 11.94 -7.60 -6.43
N GLY A 218 11.12 -8.61 -6.12
CA GLY A 218 9.72 -8.45 -5.75
C GLY A 218 8.84 -8.07 -6.95
N TYR A 219 7.55 -7.90 -6.67
CA TYR A 219 6.55 -7.60 -7.69
C TYR A 219 6.52 -6.11 -8.08
N PHE A 220 6.71 -5.22 -7.11
CA PHE A 220 6.63 -3.77 -7.30
C PHE A 220 8.00 -3.17 -7.64
N ASP A 221 8.09 -2.46 -8.76
CA ASP A 221 9.28 -1.70 -9.16
C ASP A 221 9.49 -0.50 -8.21
N PRO A 222 10.59 -0.45 -7.45
CA PRO A 222 10.80 0.60 -6.45
C PRO A 222 10.96 2.00 -7.05
N CYS A 223 11.40 2.09 -8.30
CA CYS A 223 11.55 3.37 -8.99
C CYS A 223 10.18 3.96 -9.33
N SER A 224 9.29 3.14 -9.90
CA SER A 224 7.95 3.57 -10.28
C SER A 224 7.05 3.83 -9.06
N TRP A 225 7.14 2.98 -8.05
CA TRP A 225 6.27 3.04 -6.88
C TRP A 225 6.65 4.13 -5.87
N LEU A 226 7.76 4.85 -6.08
CA LEU A 226 8.05 6.09 -5.36
C LEU A 226 6.99 7.18 -5.63
N LEU A 227 6.38 7.17 -6.82
CA LEU A 227 5.45 8.21 -7.26
C LEU A 227 4.22 8.38 -6.34
N PRO A 228 3.46 7.34 -5.95
CA PRO A 228 2.35 7.51 -5.01
C PRO A 228 2.78 8.09 -3.66
N PHE A 229 3.94 7.69 -3.15
CA PHE A 229 4.48 8.23 -1.91
C PHE A 229 4.81 9.72 -2.03
N VAL A 230 5.45 10.15 -3.13
CA VAL A 230 5.76 11.56 -3.41
C VAL A 230 4.49 12.39 -3.65
N LEU A 231 3.47 11.84 -4.30
CA LEU A 231 2.15 12.48 -4.39
C LEU A 231 1.59 12.76 -2.98
N GLY A 232 1.65 11.79 -2.09
CA GLY A 232 1.24 11.96 -0.70
C GLY A 232 2.07 13.02 0.04
N LEU A 233 3.42 12.99 -0.11
CA LEU A 233 4.29 14.02 0.44
C LEU A 233 3.91 15.42 -0.07
N THR A 234 3.65 15.56 -1.36
CA THR A 234 3.31 16.85 -1.99
C THR A 234 2.03 17.42 -1.40
N VAL A 235 0.96 16.60 -1.33
CA VAL A 235 -0.32 17.01 -0.73
C VAL A 235 -0.12 17.39 0.74
N GLY A 236 0.64 16.61 1.50
CA GLY A 236 0.90 16.88 2.91
C GLY A 236 1.73 18.14 3.15
N CYS A 237 2.79 18.38 2.38
CA CYS A 237 3.59 19.60 2.43
C CYS A 237 2.76 20.83 2.05
N HIS A 238 1.95 20.73 1.00
CA HIS A 238 1.05 21.81 0.59
C HIS A 238 0.00 22.10 1.66
N TRP A 239 -0.58 21.06 2.26
CA TRP A 239 -1.51 21.21 3.37
C TRP A 239 -0.88 21.95 4.56
N GLN A 240 0.35 21.62 4.92
CA GLN A 240 1.06 22.27 6.03
C GLN A 240 1.42 23.75 5.75
N ARG A 241 1.59 24.12 4.45
CA ARG A 241 1.90 25.50 4.03
C ARG A 241 0.66 26.36 3.87
N SER A 242 -0.29 25.88 3.08
CA SER A 242 -1.40 26.70 2.55
C SER A 242 -2.75 26.40 3.22
N GLY A 243 -2.75 25.43 4.16
CA GLY A 243 -3.99 24.98 4.77
C GLY A 243 -4.88 24.19 3.81
N LEU A 244 -6.08 23.88 4.26
CA LEU A 244 -7.01 23.04 3.53
C LEU A 244 -7.96 23.78 2.62
N THR A 245 -8.14 25.06 2.83
CA THR A 245 -9.00 25.90 1.99
C THR A 245 -8.54 25.87 0.54
N THR A 246 -7.22 25.97 0.31
CA THR A 246 -6.62 25.90 -1.03
C THR A 246 -6.80 24.52 -1.66
N ILE A 247 -6.57 23.45 -0.90
CA ILE A 247 -6.78 22.06 -1.40
C ILE A 247 -8.25 21.82 -1.74
N ARG A 248 -9.17 22.36 -0.94
CA ARG A 248 -10.61 22.28 -1.20
C ARG A 248 -11.01 23.00 -2.49
N ALA A 249 -10.45 24.20 -2.72
CA ALA A 249 -10.75 24.98 -3.93
C ALA A 249 -10.31 24.23 -5.19
N TYR A 250 -9.06 23.71 -5.23
CA TYR A 250 -8.60 22.88 -6.36
C TYR A 250 -9.42 21.59 -6.50
N GLY A 251 -9.73 20.92 -5.41
CA GLY A 251 -10.56 19.73 -5.39
C GLY A 251 -11.94 19.97 -5.97
N ALA A 252 -12.59 21.08 -5.64
CA ALA A 252 -13.90 21.42 -6.16
C ALA A 252 -13.92 21.62 -7.69
N VAL A 253 -12.87 22.25 -8.24
CA VAL A 253 -12.74 22.45 -9.69
C VAL A 253 -12.50 21.14 -10.43
N LEU A 254 -11.63 20.28 -9.89
CA LEU A 254 -11.22 19.03 -10.52
C LEU A 254 -12.21 17.88 -10.26
N PHE A 255 -13.09 18.00 -9.28
CA PHE A 255 -13.97 16.91 -8.82
C PHE A 255 -14.83 16.31 -9.94
N PRO A 256 -15.58 17.09 -10.76
CA PRO A 256 -16.42 16.50 -11.81
C PRO A 256 -15.61 15.68 -12.82
N ALA A 257 -14.48 16.23 -13.29
CA ALA A 257 -13.61 15.52 -14.22
C ALA A 257 -13.00 14.26 -13.62
N SER A 258 -12.63 14.30 -12.32
CA SER A 258 -12.09 13.16 -11.59
C SER A 258 -13.15 12.07 -11.38
N VAL A 259 -14.39 12.43 -11.09
CA VAL A 259 -15.50 11.46 -11.00
C VAL A 259 -15.72 10.79 -12.34
N LEU A 260 -15.81 11.58 -13.44
CA LEU A 260 -15.97 11.02 -14.78
C LEU A 260 -14.82 10.08 -15.16
N ALA A 261 -13.58 10.45 -14.85
CA ALA A 261 -12.42 9.61 -15.10
C ALA A 261 -12.47 8.30 -14.28
N CYS A 262 -12.80 8.38 -12.99
CA CYS A 262 -12.94 7.18 -12.14
C CYS A 262 -14.06 6.26 -12.63
N VAL A 263 -15.22 6.80 -12.98
CA VAL A 263 -16.33 6.04 -13.54
C VAL A 263 -15.96 5.42 -14.88
N PHE A 264 -15.27 6.15 -15.76
CA PHE A 264 -14.77 5.62 -17.02
C PHE A 264 -13.81 4.45 -16.81
N PHE A 265 -12.78 4.62 -15.97
CA PHE A 265 -11.80 3.57 -15.71
C PHE A 265 -12.42 2.35 -15.02
N TRP A 266 -13.37 2.56 -14.13
CA TRP A 266 -14.14 1.50 -13.51
C TRP A 266 -14.99 0.73 -14.55
N ALA A 267 -15.79 1.44 -15.34
CA ALA A 267 -16.62 0.82 -16.36
C ALA A 267 -15.82 0.11 -17.44
N HIS A 268 -14.71 0.72 -17.88
CA HIS A 268 -13.79 0.11 -18.84
C HIS A 268 -13.16 -1.19 -18.29
N ARG A 269 -12.71 -1.17 -17.04
CA ARG A 269 -12.11 -2.35 -16.41
C ARG A 269 -13.07 -3.53 -16.31
N HIS A 270 -14.35 -3.24 -16.06
CA HIS A 270 -15.40 -4.25 -15.95
C HIS A 270 -16.05 -4.60 -17.30
N GLY A 271 -15.52 -4.11 -18.42
CA GLY A 271 -16.04 -4.41 -19.76
C GLY A 271 -17.44 -3.85 -20.05
N LEU A 272 -17.88 -2.82 -19.29
CA LEU A 272 -19.20 -2.21 -19.44
C LEU A 272 -19.29 -1.21 -20.60
N ILE A 273 -18.15 -0.84 -21.20
CA ILE A 273 -18.09 0.10 -22.31
C ILE A 273 -17.96 -0.70 -23.62
N VAL A 274 -19.08 -0.87 -24.30
CA VAL A 274 -19.15 -1.62 -25.57
C VAL A 274 -18.30 -0.92 -26.65
N GLY A 275 -17.51 -1.69 -27.38
CA GLY A 275 -16.71 -1.21 -28.50
C GLY A 275 -15.38 -0.55 -28.13
N VAL A 276 -15.07 -0.42 -26.85
CA VAL A 276 -13.76 0.06 -26.40
C VAL A 276 -12.86 -1.14 -26.08
N PRO A 277 -11.71 -1.29 -26.80
CA PRO A 277 -10.81 -2.41 -26.57
C PRO A 277 -10.10 -2.27 -25.20
N PRO A 278 -9.63 -3.40 -24.62
CA PRO A 278 -8.79 -3.36 -23.43
C PRO A 278 -7.56 -2.46 -23.65
N PHE A 279 -7.13 -1.77 -22.60
CA PHE A 279 -5.90 -0.99 -22.67
C PHE A 279 -4.69 -1.88 -22.90
N PHE A 280 -3.70 -1.34 -23.61
CA PHE A 280 -2.42 -2.00 -23.80
C PHE A 280 -1.80 -2.37 -22.44
N PRO A 281 -1.41 -3.65 -22.21
CA PRO A 281 -1.03 -4.14 -20.89
C PRO A 281 0.00 -3.29 -20.14
N PRO A 282 1.08 -2.78 -20.74
CA PRO A 282 2.02 -1.89 -20.05
C PRO A 282 1.41 -0.62 -19.46
N LEU A 283 0.32 -0.09 -20.05
CA LEU A 283 -0.34 1.12 -19.56
C LEU A 283 -1.08 0.92 -18.24
N ILE A 284 -1.46 -0.33 -17.94
CA ILE A 284 -2.20 -0.73 -16.75
C ILE A 284 -1.40 -1.65 -15.83
N ASP A 285 -0.12 -1.87 -16.13
CA ASP A 285 0.76 -2.74 -15.37
C ASP A 285 0.85 -2.32 -13.90
N VAL A 286 0.62 -3.27 -12.99
CA VAL A 286 0.64 -3.03 -11.55
C VAL A 286 2.07 -2.88 -11.07
N GLY A 287 2.96 -3.79 -11.48
CA GLY A 287 4.35 -3.84 -11.01
C GLY A 287 5.11 -2.56 -11.34
N ARG A 288 4.88 -2.00 -12.53
CA ARG A 288 5.55 -0.78 -13.03
C ARG A 288 4.75 0.49 -12.77
N LEU A 289 3.58 0.41 -12.15
CA LEU A 289 2.67 1.54 -11.95
C LEU A 289 2.39 2.26 -13.28
N GLY A 290 1.75 1.58 -14.24
CA GLY A 290 1.49 2.08 -15.59
C GLY A 290 0.75 3.43 -15.62
N PRO A 291 0.87 4.20 -16.73
CA PRO A 291 0.35 5.57 -16.81
C PRO A 291 -1.15 5.71 -16.50
N ILE A 292 -1.97 4.77 -16.95
CA ILE A 292 -3.42 4.78 -16.68
C ILE A 292 -3.70 4.63 -15.20
N ARG A 293 -2.91 3.81 -14.49
CA ARG A 293 -3.02 3.68 -13.04
C ARG A 293 -2.73 4.99 -12.33
N VAL A 294 -1.70 5.73 -12.80
CA VAL A 294 -1.37 7.06 -12.25
C VAL A 294 -2.52 8.05 -12.44
N VAL A 295 -3.10 8.11 -13.64
CA VAL A 295 -4.24 9.01 -13.92
C VAL A 295 -5.46 8.61 -13.08
N ASN A 296 -5.76 7.32 -12.98
CA ASN A 296 -6.87 6.84 -12.15
C ASN A 296 -6.61 7.12 -10.65
N LEU A 297 -5.36 6.99 -10.17
CA LEU A 297 -4.98 7.32 -8.81
C LEU A 297 -5.19 8.81 -8.49
N LEU A 298 -4.79 9.70 -9.39
CA LEU A 298 -5.03 11.15 -9.24
C LEU A 298 -6.52 11.47 -9.15
N GLY A 299 -7.33 10.83 -10.00
CA GLY A 299 -8.79 10.93 -9.92
C GLY A 299 -9.33 10.44 -8.58
N ALA A 300 -8.93 9.24 -8.15
CA ALA A 300 -9.37 8.65 -6.88
C ALA A 300 -8.98 9.51 -5.66
N ILE A 301 -7.74 10.03 -5.62
CA ILE A 301 -7.27 10.93 -4.56
C ILE A 301 -8.12 12.21 -4.51
N THR A 302 -8.42 12.80 -5.68
CA THR A 302 -9.24 14.01 -5.78
C THR A 302 -10.65 13.75 -5.29
N VAL A 303 -11.29 12.68 -5.75
CA VAL A 303 -12.66 12.31 -5.34
C VAL A 303 -12.72 12.03 -3.84
N LEU A 304 -11.84 11.18 -3.32
CA LEU A 304 -11.80 10.84 -1.89
C LEU A 304 -11.47 12.05 -1.03
N GLY A 305 -10.52 12.87 -1.44
CA GLY A 305 -10.16 14.11 -0.73
C GLY A 305 -11.32 15.08 -0.63
N PHE A 306 -12.08 15.24 -1.72
CA PHE A 306 -13.29 16.05 -1.76
C PHE A 306 -14.39 15.48 -0.85
N LEU A 307 -14.68 14.18 -0.97
CA LEU A 307 -15.70 13.51 -0.15
C LEU A 307 -15.38 13.61 1.35
N ILE A 308 -14.12 13.41 1.75
CA ILE A 308 -13.69 13.57 3.15
C ILE A 308 -13.89 15.01 3.62
N ALA A 309 -13.62 15.99 2.76
CA ALA A 309 -13.77 17.39 3.10
C ALA A 309 -15.24 17.79 3.31
N TRP A 310 -16.14 17.18 2.57
CA TRP A 310 -17.59 17.49 2.62
C TRP A 310 -18.35 16.60 3.59
N PHE A 311 -17.96 15.33 3.69
CA PHE A 311 -18.64 14.32 4.52
C PHE A 311 -17.69 13.68 5.55
N PRO A 312 -17.02 14.48 6.42
CA PRO A 312 -15.99 13.93 7.32
C PRO A 312 -16.53 12.87 8.29
N ARG A 313 -17.81 12.89 8.60
CA ARG A 313 -18.43 11.89 9.49
C ARG A 313 -18.52 10.50 8.84
N ALA A 314 -18.70 10.42 7.53
CA ALA A 314 -18.73 9.15 6.80
C ALA A 314 -17.36 8.43 6.84
N PHE A 315 -16.26 9.18 6.97
CA PHE A 315 -14.89 8.68 7.07
C PHE A 315 -14.38 8.64 8.52
N ALA A 316 -15.25 8.51 9.50
CA ALA A 316 -14.90 8.52 10.92
C ALA A 316 -15.43 7.29 11.67
N TRP A 317 -15.72 6.20 10.95
CA TRP A 317 -16.20 4.98 11.60
C TRP A 317 -15.10 4.34 12.43
N GLY A 318 -15.33 4.31 13.76
CA GLY A 318 -14.35 3.93 14.78
C GLY A 318 -13.72 2.56 14.59
N PRO A 319 -14.46 1.48 14.33
CA PRO A 319 -13.89 0.14 14.13
C PRO A 319 -12.87 0.06 13.00
N ILE A 320 -13.14 0.66 11.84
CA ILE A 320 -12.18 0.68 10.71
C ILE A 320 -11.01 1.61 10.99
N ALA A 321 -11.26 2.79 11.57
CA ALA A 321 -10.20 3.71 11.97
C ALA A 321 -9.27 3.07 13.03
N PHE A 322 -9.78 2.18 13.87
CA PHE A 322 -8.98 1.42 14.82
C PHE A 322 -7.99 0.48 14.14
N LEU A 323 -8.37 -0.23 13.08
CA LEU A 323 -7.43 -1.00 12.26
C LEU A 323 -6.33 -0.13 11.68
N GLY A 324 -6.70 1.01 11.10
CA GLY A 324 -5.73 1.93 10.49
C GLY A 324 -4.73 2.53 11.47
N ARG A 325 -5.13 2.81 12.72
CA ARG A 325 -4.21 3.23 13.78
C ARG A 325 -3.12 2.20 14.06
N HIS A 326 -3.45 0.93 13.96
CA HIS A 326 -2.56 -0.20 14.21
C HIS A 326 -2.03 -0.84 12.91
N SER A 327 -2.03 -0.09 11.80
CA SER A 327 -1.83 -0.58 10.44
C SER A 327 -0.60 -1.46 10.24
N LEU A 328 0.53 -1.17 10.89
CA LEU A 328 1.74 -1.97 10.76
C LEU A 328 1.53 -3.40 11.32
N HIS A 329 0.94 -3.52 12.50
CA HIS A 329 0.71 -4.81 13.16
C HIS A 329 -0.37 -5.62 12.43
N VAL A 330 -1.43 -4.94 11.97
CA VAL A 330 -2.47 -5.56 11.14
C VAL A 330 -1.90 -6.07 9.83
N PHE A 331 -1.04 -5.27 9.16
CA PHE A 331 -0.38 -5.68 7.92
C PHE A 331 0.53 -6.90 8.13
N VAL A 332 1.39 -6.88 9.16
CA VAL A 332 2.25 -8.03 9.49
C VAL A 332 1.42 -9.28 9.76
N TYR A 333 0.39 -9.15 10.58
CA TYR A 333 -0.50 -10.26 10.89
C TYR A 333 -1.17 -10.84 9.64
N GLN A 334 -1.74 -10.00 8.76
CA GLN A 334 -2.42 -10.49 7.56
C GLN A 334 -1.47 -11.26 6.63
N VAL A 335 -0.21 -10.80 6.50
CA VAL A 335 0.78 -11.51 5.68
C VAL A 335 1.14 -12.85 6.32
N VAL A 336 1.44 -12.89 7.62
CA VAL A 336 1.71 -14.14 8.34
C VAL A 336 0.51 -15.09 8.27
N LEU A 337 -0.71 -14.58 8.40
CA LEU A 337 -1.93 -15.39 8.28
C LEU A 337 -2.09 -16.03 6.91
N LEU A 338 -1.72 -15.34 5.82
CA LEU A 338 -1.74 -15.91 4.48
C LEU A 338 -0.85 -17.15 4.38
N PHE A 339 0.36 -17.08 4.92
CA PHE A 339 1.28 -18.22 4.94
C PHE A 339 0.83 -19.32 5.93
N ALA A 340 0.35 -18.95 7.11
CA ALA A 340 -0.16 -19.90 8.10
C ALA A 340 -1.41 -20.66 7.64
N ALA A 341 -2.19 -20.07 6.75
CA ALA A 341 -3.41 -20.64 6.23
C ALA A 341 -3.24 -21.39 4.89
N ILE A 342 -2.00 -21.64 4.44
CA ILE A 342 -1.74 -22.36 3.15
C ILE A 342 -2.58 -23.64 3.03
N PRO A 343 -2.68 -24.56 4.01
CA PRO A 343 -3.49 -25.76 3.88
C PRO A 343 -4.98 -25.44 3.69
N VAL A 344 -5.46 -24.35 4.27
CA VAL A 344 -6.85 -23.90 4.13
C VAL A 344 -7.06 -23.35 2.71
N TRP A 345 -6.10 -22.59 2.18
CA TRP A 345 -6.15 -22.10 0.80
C TRP A 345 -6.17 -23.24 -0.22
N VAL A 346 -5.33 -24.24 -0.05
CA VAL A 346 -5.33 -25.46 -0.88
C VAL A 346 -6.69 -26.15 -0.82
N TRP A 347 -7.25 -26.34 0.36
CA TRP A 347 -8.57 -26.95 0.52
C TRP A 347 -9.67 -26.12 -0.18
N THR A 348 -9.65 -24.80 -0.11
CA THR A 348 -10.68 -23.96 -0.72
C THR A 348 -10.65 -23.99 -2.26
N GLN A 349 -9.52 -24.34 -2.88
CA GLN A 349 -9.45 -24.52 -4.34
C GLN A 349 -10.32 -25.68 -4.84
N HIS A 350 -10.61 -26.64 -3.99
CA HIS A 350 -11.49 -27.78 -4.30
C HIS A 350 -12.97 -27.46 -4.08
N LEU A 351 -13.32 -26.30 -3.54
CA LEU A 351 -14.71 -25.91 -3.37
C LEU A 351 -15.32 -25.47 -4.72
N PRO A 352 -16.59 -25.77 -4.96
CA PRO A 352 -17.26 -25.30 -6.17
C PRO A 352 -17.35 -23.76 -6.15
N PRO A 353 -17.39 -23.12 -7.33
CA PRO A 353 -17.61 -21.68 -7.42
C PRO A 353 -18.90 -21.26 -6.69
N GLY A 354 -18.78 -20.25 -5.82
CA GLY A 354 -19.91 -19.74 -5.04
C GLY A 354 -20.21 -20.51 -3.76
N ASP A 355 -19.35 -21.43 -3.33
CA ASP A 355 -19.56 -22.16 -2.06
C ASP A 355 -19.56 -21.20 -0.87
N PRO A 356 -20.62 -21.22 -0.03
CA PRO A 356 -20.74 -20.29 1.10
C PRO A 356 -19.64 -20.48 2.17
N ARG A 357 -18.98 -21.66 2.23
CA ARG A 357 -17.85 -21.90 3.13
C ARG A 357 -16.66 -21.00 2.80
N GLY A 358 -16.43 -20.76 1.51
CA GLY A 358 -15.40 -19.80 1.06
C GLY A 358 -15.68 -18.38 1.58
N LEU A 359 -16.92 -17.89 1.44
CA LEU A 359 -17.29 -16.56 1.96
C LEU A 359 -17.23 -16.48 3.48
N ALA A 360 -17.70 -17.51 4.18
CA ALA A 360 -17.64 -17.55 5.64
C ALA A 360 -16.19 -17.47 6.13
N LEU A 361 -15.29 -18.20 5.47
CA LEU A 361 -13.87 -18.20 5.79
C LEU A 361 -13.22 -16.84 5.50
N LEU A 362 -13.54 -16.20 4.36
CA LEU A 362 -13.11 -14.82 4.08
C LEU A 362 -13.61 -13.86 5.16
N GLY A 363 -14.87 -13.99 5.58
CA GLY A 363 -15.45 -13.20 6.66
C GLY A 363 -14.68 -13.37 7.98
N VAL A 364 -14.39 -14.61 8.38
CA VAL A 364 -13.60 -14.91 9.58
C VAL A 364 -12.19 -14.32 9.46
N THR A 365 -11.56 -14.47 8.30
CA THR A 365 -10.22 -13.90 8.02
C THR A 365 -10.22 -12.39 8.16
N LEU A 366 -11.20 -11.70 7.57
CA LEU A 366 -11.34 -10.25 7.70
C LEU A 366 -11.58 -9.83 9.15
N LEU A 367 -12.47 -10.51 9.88
CA LEU A 367 -12.73 -10.22 11.29
C LEU A 367 -11.50 -10.45 12.18
N SER A 368 -10.65 -11.42 11.86
CA SER A 368 -9.42 -11.69 12.61
C SER A 368 -8.42 -10.52 12.60
N LEU A 369 -8.51 -9.59 11.64
CA LEU A 369 -7.62 -8.43 11.56
C LEU A 369 -7.74 -7.48 12.77
N TRP A 370 -8.85 -7.55 13.53
CA TRP A 370 -8.99 -6.78 14.77
C TRP A 370 -8.17 -7.37 15.94
N ILE A 371 -7.76 -8.64 15.87
CA ILE A 371 -6.96 -9.30 16.92
C ILE A 371 -5.61 -8.57 17.14
N PRO A 372 -4.74 -8.40 16.12
CA PRO A 372 -3.46 -7.72 16.30
C PRO A 372 -3.63 -6.25 16.68
N ALA A 373 -4.67 -5.58 16.17
CA ALA A 373 -4.96 -4.19 16.54
C ALA A 373 -5.31 -4.07 18.02
N TRP A 374 -6.12 -4.98 18.54
CA TRP A 374 -6.51 -5.01 19.94
C TRP A 374 -5.34 -5.40 20.87
N LEU A 375 -4.54 -6.41 20.50
CA LEU A 375 -3.38 -6.83 21.26
C LEU A 375 -2.37 -5.68 21.38
N HIS A 376 -2.04 -5.03 20.28
CA HIS A 376 -1.12 -3.88 20.28
C HIS A 376 -1.67 -2.71 21.09
N HIS A 377 -2.97 -2.46 21.04
CA HIS A 377 -3.60 -1.41 21.84
C HIS A 377 -3.45 -1.68 23.33
N ARG A 378 -3.68 -2.91 23.78
CA ARG A 378 -3.52 -3.30 25.21
C ARG A 378 -2.07 -3.26 25.68
N MET A 379 -1.11 -3.67 24.84
CA MET A 379 0.31 -3.63 25.21
C MET A 379 0.89 -2.22 25.26
N GLY A 380 0.24 -1.25 24.64
CA GLY A 380 0.65 0.16 24.65
C GLY A 380 0.00 1.00 25.77
N GLN A 381 -0.91 0.41 26.56
CA GLN A 381 -1.49 0.99 27.78
C GLN A 381 -0.68 0.58 29.01
#